data_3875643cd58001e1a9021fd51a9ac5c9
#
_entry.id   3875643cd58001e1a9021fd51a9ac5c9
#
_cell.length_a   1.000
_cell.length_b   1.000
_cell.length_c   1.000
_cell.angle_alpha   90.00
_cell.angle_beta   90.00
_cell.angle_gamma   90.00
#
_symmetry.space_group_name_H-M   'P 1'
#
loop_
_entity.id
_entity.type
_entity.pdbx_description
1 polymer ?
#
loop_
_entity_poly.entity_id
_entity_poly.type
_entity_poly.pdbx_seq_one_letter_code
_entity_poly.pdbx_strand_id
1 'polypeptide(L)'
;STSLWPIIQSGLKVKFVDIDIDTLNISLSDLKKKVSKKTKALMLVHALGNCADMTKLTTICKKNSIILIEDTCEALGSKYKNKYLGTFGEFSSFSFYSSHQISSGEGGMVTCRNSEDYEILKSLRSHGWSRGLKKEKQISKKNNHLDSRFIFFNSGFNLRPTDVSAAIGHSQFKDMDKLIRSRNFNRQKIVSSLKKNDIINKNFYFVEPSKNVKPSWFGIAILIKDKLKRKKFIKKLEKNGIETRPIISGNFIKQPSVKKYNLVKNKNFKNSDIVNNHGFFIGLPTKKISSSFINRIIKTFEKNI
;
A
#
# COMPACT_ATOMS: atom_id res chain seq x y z
N SER A 1 5.65 7.76 1.23
CA SER A 1 5.55 9.24 1.08
C SER A 1 4.17 9.64 0.60
N THR A 2 3.66 9.01 -0.43
CA THR A 2 2.37 9.35 -1.07
C THR A 2 1.16 9.27 -0.15
N SER A 3 1.13 8.37 0.81
CA SER A 3 0.06 8.31 1.84
C SER A 3 0.18 9.41 2.91
N LEU A 4 1.36 10.04 3.06
CA LEU A 4 1.61 11.04 4.09
C LEU A 4 1.39 12.48 3.61
N TRP A 5 1.97 12.82 2.46
CA TRP A 5 2.00 14.23 2.01
C TRP A 5 0.63 14.84 1.78
N PRO A 6 -0.39 14.13 1.25
CA PRO A 6 -1.74 14.69 1.13
C PRO A 6 -2.32 15.16 2.47
N ILE A 7 -2.02 14.44 3.57
CA ILE A 7 -2.48 14.82 4.91
C ILE A 7 -1.84 16.14 5.34
N ILE A 8 -0.53 16.29 5.11
CA ILE A 8 0.21 17.50 5.48
C ILE A 8 -0.21 18.68 4.60
N GLN A 9 -0.34 18.46 3.28
CA GLN A 9 -0.75 19.49 2.32
C GLN A 9 -2.17 19.99 2.55
N SER A 10 -3.02 19.15 3.17
CA SER A 10 -4.36 19.56 3.61
C SER A 10 -4.37 20.32 4.95
N GLY A 11 -3.22 20.71 5.50
CA GLY A 11 -3.11 21.44 6.76
C GLY A 11 -3.38 20.59 8.01
N LEU A 12 -3.48 19.27 7.86
CA LEU A 12 -3.78 18.35 8.96
C LEU A 12 -2.52 17.93 9.72
N LYS A 13 -2.68 17.67 11.01
CA LYS A 13 -1.61 17.15 11.86
C LYS A 13 -1.54 15.63 11.78
N VAL A 14 -0.33 15.11 11.60
CA VAL A 14 -0.08 13.68 11.55
C VAL A 14 0.36 13.12 12.90
N LYS A 15 -0.16 11.96 13.25
CA LYS A 15 0.34 11.14 14.35
C LYS A 15 0.69 9.75 13.79
N PHE A 16 1.96 9.41 13.81
CA PHE A 16 2.43 8.11 13.32
C PHE A 16 2.12 7.00 14.31
N VAL A 17 1.81 5.82 13.77
CA VAL A 17 1.59 4.57 14.51
C VAL A 17 2.64 3.56 14.06
N ASP A 18 3.22 2.81 15.01
CA ASP A 18 4.17 1.76 14.70
C ASP A 18 3.46 0.56 14.05
N ILE A 19 4.24 -0.34 13.51
CA ILE A 19 3.76 -1.55 12.85
C ILE A 19 3.86 -2.77 13.77
N ASP A 20 3.13 -3.81 13.41
CA ASP A 20 3.32 -5.16 13.89
C ASP A 20 4.38 -5.85 13.02
N ILE A 21 5.37 -6.50 13.66
CA ILE A 21 6.51 -7.07 12.95
C ILE A 21 6.14 -8.30 12.13
N ASP A 22 5.15 -9.06 12.57
CA ASP A 22 4.75 -10.31 11.93
C ASP A 22 3.91 -10.06 10.67
N THR A 23 3.18 -8.94 10.65
CA THR A 23 2.28 -8.59 9.54
C THR A 23 2.83 -7.49 8.64
N LEU A 24 3.80 -6.71 9.12
CA LEU A 24 4.30 -5.44 8.55
C LEU A 24 3.22 -4.36 8.41
N ASN A 25 2.07 -4.56 9.01
CA ASN A 25 0.94 -3.65 8.99
C ASN A 25 0.78 -2.94 10.34
N ILE A 26 -0.16 -2.00 10.42
CA ILE A 26 -0.35 -1.17 11.61
C ILE A 26 -0.47 -2.00 12.89
N SER A 27 0.23 -1.59 13.94
CA SER A 27 0.10 -2.17 15.29
C SER A 27 -1.18 -1.67 15.96
N LEU A 28 -2.14 -2.58 16.17
CA LEU A 28 -3.40 -2.25 16.84
C LEU A 28 -3.20 -1.85 18.31
N SER A 29 -2.17 -2.36 18.97
CA SER A 29 -1.84 -1.98 20.34
C SER A 29 -1.31 -0.54 20.43
N ASP A 30 -0.46 -0.16 19.49
CA ASP A 30 0.06 1.20 19.41
C ASP A 30 -1.02 2.20 18.92
N LEU A 31 -1.86 1.79 17.98
CA LEU A 31 -3.02 2.57 17.53
C LEU A 31 -3.94 2.95 18.70
N LYS A 32 -4.32 1.96 19.54
CA LYS A 32 -5.16 2.20 20.71
C LYS A 32 -4.58 3.24 21.67
N LYS A 33 -3.25 3.22 21.87
CA LYS A 33 -2.56 4.20 22.74
C LYS A 33 -2.54 5.61 22.14
N LYS A 34 -2.58 5.71 20.81
CA LYS A 34 -2.42 6.99 20.09
C LYS A 34 -3.72 7.66 19.69
N VAL A 35 -4.82 6.89 19.61
CA VAL A 35 -6.16 7.44 19.36
C VAL A 35 -6.59 8.38 20.49
N SER A 36 -7.23 9.49 20.11
CA SER A 36 -7.79 10.47 21.04
C SER A 36 -9.01 11.14 20.41
N LYS A 37 -9.76 11.94 21.19
CA LYS A 37 -10.90 12.74 20.70
C LYS A 37 -10.53 13.69 19.54
N LYS A 38 -9.24 14.01 19.38
CA LYS A 38 -8.73 14.84 18.27
C LYS A 38 -8.43 14.04 17.01
N THR A 39 -8.45 12.69 17.07
CA THR A 39 -8.20 11.83 15.89
C THR A 39 -9.43 11.82 15.01
N LYS A 40 -9.31 12.33 13.78
CA LYS A 40 -10.43 12.43 12.83
C LYS A 40 -10.41 11.34 11.78
N ALA A 41 -9.23 10.93 11.32
CA ALA A 41 -9.08 9.91 10.30
C ALA A 41 -7.90 8.98 10.58
N LEU A 42 -7.95 7.79 10.03
CA LEU A 42 -6.86 6.82 9.96
C LEU A 42 -6.54 6.55 8.50
N MET A 43 -5.33 6.92 8.06
CA MET A 43 -4.76 6.48 6.79
C MET A 43 -4.07 5.14 7.02
N LEU A 44 -4.66 4.08 6.51
CA LEU A 44 -4.21 2.69 6.67
C LEU A 44 -3.55 2.21 5.39
N VAL A 45 -2.27 1.86 5.46
CA VAL A 45 -1.55 1.25 4.33
C VAL A 45 -1.56 -0.27 4.48
N HIS A 46 -1.95 -0.98 3.43
CA HIS A 46 -1.90 -2.44 3.34
C HIS A 46 -0.57 -2.87 2.69
N ALA A 47 0.45 -3.08 3.52
CA ALA A 47 1.80 -3.33 3.04
C ALA A 47 1.95 -4.70 2.36
N LEU A 48 2.52 -4.68 1.15
CA LEU A 48 2.93 -5.84 0.34
C LEU A 48 1.82 -6.89 0.09
N GLY A 49 0.55 -6.50 0.16
CA GLY A 49 -0.59 -7.39 -0.06
C GLY A 49 -1.13 -8.07 1.20
N ASN A 50 -0.51 -7.85 2.36
CA ASN A 50 -0.98 -8.31 3.67
C ASN A 50 -1.84 -7.22 4.34
N CYS A 51 -2.44 -7.50 5.51
CA CYS A 51 -3.14 -6.49 6.29
C CYS A 51 -3.14 -6.80 7.79
N ALA A 52 -3.54 -5.82 8.59
CA ALA A 52 -3.84 -5.99 10.00
C ALA A 52 -5.17 -6.75 10.22
N ASP A 53 -5.52 -7.05 11.47
CA ASP A 53 -6.85 -7.57 11.82
C ASP A 53 -7.91 -6.48 11.57
N MET A 54 -8.54 -6.55 10.40
CA MET A 54 -9.52 -5.54 9.95
C MET A 54 -10.78 -5.53 10.82
N THR A 55 -11.15 -6.66 11.44
CA THR A 55 -12.29 -6.71 12.37
C THR A 55 -12.03 -5.82 13.59
N LYS A 56 -10.87 -5.99 14.23
CA LYS A 56 -10.50 -5.17 15.39
C LYS A 56 -10.24 -3.72 15.01
N LEU A 57 -9.60 -3.48 13.87
CA LEU A 57 -9.28 -2.14 13.38
C LEU A 57 -10.55 -1.33 13.12
N THR A 58 -11.51 -1.88 12.37
CA THR A 58 -12.78 -1.19 12.08
C THR A 58 -13.61 -0.96 13.34
N THR A 59 -13.55 -1.87 14.32
CA THR A 59 -14.17 -1.66 15.65
C THR A 59 -13.56 -0.45 16.37
N ILE A 60 -12.20 -0.31 16.33
CA ILE A 60 -11.53 0.85 16.92
C ILE A 60 -11.98 2.15 16.22
N CYS A 61 -12.01 2.16 14.89
CA CYS A 61 -12.43 3.31 14.12
C CYS A 61 -13.88 3.72 14.45
N LYS A 62 -14.81 2.77 14.41
CA LYS A 62 -16.23 3.01 14.73
C LYS A 62 -16.44 3.55 16.15
N LYS A 63 -15.80 2.91 17.15
CA LYS A 63 -15.91 3.32 18.56
C LYS A 63 -15.45 4.76 18.81
N ASN A 64 -14.50 5.26 18.00
CA ASN A 64 -13.90 6.57 18.18
C ASN A 64 -14.33 7.58 17.09
N SER A 65 -15.31 7.25 16.25
CA SER A 65 -15.77 8.09 15.12
C SER A 65 -14.63 8.52 14.19
N ILE A 66 -13.74 7.59 13.89
CA ILE A 66 -12.56 7.81 13.03
C ILE A 66 -12.91 7.39 11.60
N ILE A 67 -12.75 8.27 10.64
CA ILE A 67 -12.85 7.99 9.21
C ILE A 67 -11.70 7.07 8.82
N LEU A 68 -12.01 5.88 8.29
CA LEU A 68 -10.99 4.96 7.78
C LEU A 68 -10.77 5.23 6.29
N ILE A 69 -9.52 5.49 5.93
CA ILE A 69 -9.04 5.62 4.55
C ILE A 69 -8.02 4.52 4.31
N GLU A 70 -8.28 3.66 3.32
CA GLU A 70 -7.39 2.55 3.00
C GLU A 70 -6.47 2.93 1.83
N ASP A 71 -5.16 2.80 2.01
CA ASP A 71 -4.21 2.78 0.91
C ASP A 71 -3.98 1.31 0.52
N THR A 72 -4.61 0.91 -0.58
CA THR A 72 -4.62 -0.47 -1.09
C THR A 72 -3.71 -0.62 -2.32
N CYS A 73 -2.81 0.34 -2.53
CA CYS A 73 -1.97 0.39 -3.72
C CYS A 73 -1.10 -0.86 -3.91
N GLU A 74 -0.63 -1.47 -2.83
CA GLU A 74 0.15 -2.74 -2.89
C GLU A 74 -0.70 -3.99 -2.65
N ALA A 75 -2.02 -3.86 -2.46
CA ALA A 75 -2.89 -4.94 -2.01
C ALA A 75 -4.14 -5.15 -2.88
N LEU A 76 -4.11 -4.69 -4.14
CA LEU A 76 -5.20 -4.92 -5.08
C LEU A 76 -5.50 -6.43 -5.20
N GLY A 77 -6.77 -6.80 -4.92
CA GLY A 77 -7.23 -8.18 -4.95
C GLY A 77 -7.01 -8.98 -3.66
N SER A 78 -6.33 -8.42 -2.66
CA SER A 78 -6.25 -9.04 -1.33
C SER A 78 -7.60 -9.03 -0.62
N LYS A 79 -7.84 -10.06 0.20
CA LYS A 79 -9.09 -10.21 0.96
C LYS A 79 -8.83 -10.50 2.44
N TYR A 80 -9.65 -9.92 3.30
CA TYR A 80 -9.75 -10.29 4.70
C TYR A 80 -11.14 -10.88 4.97
N LYS A 81 -11.23 -12.12 5.49
CA LYS A 81 -12.50 -12.86 5.67
C LYS A 81 -13.37 -12.82 4.39
N ASN A 82 -12.77 -13.09 3.23
CA ASN A 82 -13.38 -13.07 1.90
C ASN A 82 -13.87 -11.69 1.39
N LYS A 83 -13.75 -10.61 2.16
CA LYS A 83 -14.07 -9.25 1.74
C LYS A 83 -12.80 -8.56 1.23
N TYR A 84 -12.86 -7.91 0.07
CA TYR A 84 -11.73 -7.21 -0.53
C TYR A 84 -11.22 -6.07 0.36
N LEU A 85 -9.89 -5.96 0.49
CA LEU A 85 -9.27 -4.76 1.03
C LEU A 85 -9.60 -3.57 0.11
N GLY A 86 -9.70 -2.38 0.70
CA GLY A 86 -10.19 -1.20 0.00
C GLY A 86 -11.71 -1.06 0.02
N THR A 87 -12.42 -1.94 0.77
CA THR A 87 -13.87 -1.86 0.94
C THR A 87 -14.30 -1.78 2.41
N PHE A 88 -13.36 -1.65 3.33
CA PHE A 88 -13.62 -1.53 4.78
C PHE A 88 -13.78 -0.08 5.22
N GLY A 89 -13.01 0.84 4.62
CA GLY A 89 -13.03 2.27 4.91
C GLY A 89 -14.13 3.03 4.16
N GLU A 90 -14.22 4.32 4.45
CA GLU A 90 -15.07 5.27 3.71
C GLU A 90 -14.47 5.58 2.34
N PHE A 91 -13.13 5.63 2.27
CA PHE A 91 -12.39 5.84 1.03
C PHE A 91 -11.28 4.80 0.90
N SER A 92 -10.90 4.51 -0.35
CA SER A 92 -9.70 3.72 -0.63
C SER A 92 -9.01 4.19 -1.90
N SER A 93 -7.67 4.13 -1.90
CA SER A 93 -6.84 4.37 -3.08
C SER A 93 -6.26 3.06 -3.61
N PHE A 94 -6.16 2.98 -4.94
CA PHE A 94 -5.50 1.92 -5.69
C PHE A 94 -4.52 2.54 -6.67
N SER A 95 -3.41 1.86 -6.91
CA SER A 95 -2.41 2.29 -7.88
C SER A 95 -2.35 1.34 -9.07
N PHE A 96 -2.21 1.90 -10.25
CA PHE A 96 -1.96 1.21 -11.50
C PHE A 96 -0.60 1.60 -12.09
N TYR A 97 0.34 1.98 -11.20
CA TYR A 97 1.73 2.21 -11.55
C TYR A 97 2.39 0.94 -12.09
N SER A 98 3.41 1.07 -12.90
CA SER A 98 4.02 -0.02 -13.67
C SER A 98 4.48 -1.23 -12.85
N SER A 99 4.83 -1.06 -11.59
CA SER A 99 5.29 -2.14 -10.69
C SER A 99 4.20 -2.81 -9.86
N HIS A 100 2.94 -2.34 -9.96
CA HIS A 100 1.83 -2.86 -9.15
C HIS A 100 1.19 -4.12 -9.74
N GLN A 101 0.10 -4.63 -9.13
CA GLN A 101 -0.53 -5.90 -9.53
C GLN A 101 -1.04 -5.86 -10.97
N ILE A 102 -1.62 -4.74 -11.37
CA ILE A 102 -1.92 -4.39 -12.77
C ILE A 102 -1.36 -3.00 -13.05
N SER A 103 -1.09 -2.70 -14.30
CA SER A 103 -0.49 -1.44 -14.70
C SER A 103 -1.26 -0.76 -15.83
N SER A 104 -1.37 0.56 -15.76
CA SER A 104 -1.78 1.41 -16.88
C SER A 104 -0.66 2.37 -17.33
N GLY A 105 0.60 2.03 -16.97
CA GLY A 105 1.74 2.92 -17.07
C GLY A 105 1.78 3.85 -15.84
N GLU A 106 1.02 4.90 -15.87
CA GLU A 106 0.64 5.74 -14.74
C GLU A 106 -0.89 5.68 -14.60
N GLY A 107 -1.38 5.67 -13.37
CA GLY A 107 -2.80 5.67 -13.08
C GLY A 107 -3.14 5.23 -11.68
N GLY A 108 -4.41 5.41 -11.32
CA GLY A 108 -4.95 5.01 -10.04
C GLY A 108 -6.46 5.14 -9.99
N MET A 109 -7.03 4.68 -8.90
CA MET A 109 -8.46 4.76 -8.63
C MET A 109 -8.67 5.14 -7.18
N VAL A 110 -9.71 5.94 -6.94
CA VAL A 110 -10.23 6.18 -5.59
C VAL A 110 -11.65 5.63 -5.54
N THR A 111 -11.96 4.86 -4.51
CA THR A 111 -13.32 4.40 -4.21
C THR A 111 -13.86 5.10 -2.99
N CYS A 112 -15.18 5.28 -2.93
CA CYS A 112 -15.91 5.83 -1.79
C CYS A 112 -17.22 5.06 -1.59
N ARG A 113 -17.88 5.27 -0.42
CA ARG A 113 -19.08 4.52 -0.07
C ARG A 113 -20.38 5.14 -0.54
N ASN A 114 -20.44 6.44 -0.67
CA ASN A 114 -21.67 7.14 -0.96
C ASN A 114 -21.60 8.01 -2.21
N SER A 115 -22.73 8.38 -2.75
CA SER A 115 -22.83 9.14 -3.98
C SER A 115 -22.44 10.62 -3.84
N GLU A 116 -22.51 11.19 -2.64
CA GLU A 116 -22.11 12.58 -2.39
C GLU A 116 -20.59 12.71 -2.47
N ASP A 117 -19.87 11.83 -1.77
CA ASP A 117 -18.41 11.77 -1.87
C ASP A 117 -17.93 11.47 -3.29
N TYR A 118 -18.65 10.59 -4.03
CA TYR A 118 -18.34 10.33 -5.44
C TYR A 118 -18.43 11.59 -6.29
N GLU A 119 -19.47 12.40 -6.12
CA GLU A 119 -19.64 13.66 -6.85
C GLU A 119 -18.52 14.66 -6.51
N ILE A 120 -18.12 14.73 -5.24
CA ILE A 120 -16.99 15.56 -4.80
C ILE A 120 -15.70 15.09 -5.46
N LEU A 121 -15.39 13.79 -5.37
CA LEU A 121 -14.18 13.20 -5.98
C LEU A 121 -14.13 13.42 -7.49
N LYS A 122 -15.27 13.28 -8.17
CA LYS A 122 -15.40 13.52 -9.61
C LYS A 122 -15.10 14.98 -9.98
N SER A 123 -15.59 15.93 -9.20
CA SER A 123 -15.29 17.35 -9.34
C SER A 123 -13.81 17.63 -9.08
N LEU A 124 -13.27 17.17 -7.93
CA LEU A 124 -11.87 17.39 -7.54
C LEU A 124 -10.87 16.84 -8.56
N ARG A 125 -11.14 15.68 -9.16
CA ARG A 125 -10.31 15.06 -10.19
C ARG A 125 -10.20 15.95 -11.45
N SER A 126 -11.22 16.76 -11.72
CA SER A 126 -11.39 17.54 -12.95
C SER A 126 -11.52 19.03 -12.64
N HIS A 127 -10.46 19.63 -12.13
CA HIS A 127 -10.32 21.08 -11.88
C HIS A 127 -11.34 21.68 -10.88
N GLY A 128 -12.18 20.88 -10.23
CA GLY A 128 -13.29 21.36 -9.42
C GLY A 128 -14.56 21.72 -10.22
N TRP A 129 -14.66 21.30 -11.48
CA TRP A 129 -15.83 21.60 -12.33
C TRP A 129 -17.14 21.05 -11.74
N SER A 130 -18.22 21.81 -11.96
CA SER A 130 -19.59 21.35 -11.78
C SER A 130 -20.07 20.45 -12.92
N ARG A 131 -19.41 20.51 -14.07
CA ARG A 131 -19.77 19.80 -15.30
C ARG A 131 -19.82 18.29 -15.08
N GLY A 132 -20.95 17.69 -15.46
CA GLY A 132 -21.21 16.27 -15.33
C GLY A 132 -21.56 15.82 -13.91
N LEU A 133 -21.75 16.73 -12.95
CA LEU A 133 -22.28 16.41 -11.62
C LEU A 133 -23.81 16.29 -11.66
N LYS A 134 -24.40 15.50 -10.78
CA LYS A 134 -25.86 15.40 -10.64
C LYS A 134 -26.53 16.75 -10.40
N LYS A 135 -25.85 17.65 -9.67
CA LYS A 135 -26.35 18.98 -9.32
C LYS A 135 -25.93 20.07 -10.34
N GLU A 136 -25.34 19.71 -11.51
CA GLU A 136 -24.84 20.66 -12.52
C GLU A 136 -25.88 21.73 -12.87
N LYS A 137 -27.11 21.32 -13.24
CA LYS A 137 -28.18 22.24 -13.61
C LYS A 137 -28.55 23.22 -12.47
N GLN A 138 -28.57 22.75 -11.23
CA GLN A 138 -28.87 23.58 -10.06
C GLN A 138 -27.75 24.59 -9.80
N ILE A 139 -26.48 24.14 -9.92
CA ILE A 139 -25.32 25.01 -9.76
C ILE A 139 -25.29 26.07 -10.87
N SER A 140 -25.53 25.69 -12.12
CA SER A 140 -25.60 26.59 -13.26
C SER A 140 -26.72 27.66 -13.11
N LYS A 141 -27.93 27.25 -12.68
CA LYS A 141 -29.04 28.17 -12.43
C LYS A 141 -28.73 29.20 -11.34
N LYS A 142 -28.03 28.81 -10.29
CA LYS A 142 -27.59 29.72 -9.20
C LYS A 142 -26.48 30.67 -9.62
N ASN A 143 -25.76 30.36 -10.69
CA ASN A 143 -24.62 31.12 -11.21
C ASN A 143 -24.85 31.49 -12.70
N ASN A 144 -26.05 31.95 -13.04
CA ASN A 144 -26.52 32.21 -14.41
C ASN A 144 -25.74 33.34 -15.14
N HIS A 145 -24.96 34.10 -14.39
CA HIS A 145 -24.05 35.13 -14.93
C HIS A 145 -22.72 34.54 -15.44
N LEU A 146 -22.47 33.26 -15.21
CA LEU A 146 -21.27 32.52 -15.67
C LEU A 146 -21.61 31.60 -16.84
N ASP A 147 -20.61 31.33 -17.69
CA ASP A 147 -20.72 30.28 -18.70
C ASP A 147 -20.84 28.92 -18.00
N SER A 148 -21.95 28.21 -18.19
CA SER A 148 -22.25 26.92 -17.54
C SER A 148 -21.19 25.86 -17.78
N ARG A 149 -20.44 25.96 -18.87
CA ARG A 149 -19.34 25.01 -19.20
C ARG A 149 -18.11 25.19 -18.32
N PHE A 150 -17.96 26.33 -17.64
CA PHE A 150 -16.77 26.72 -16.89
C PHE A 150 -17.09 27.17 -15.45
N ILE A 151 -18.05 26.52 -14.80
CA ILE A 151 -18.33 26.76 -13.38
C ILE A 151 -17.46 25.84 -12.53
N PHE A 152 -16.55 26.41 -11.74
CA PHE A 152 -15.70 25.70 -10.80
C PHE A 152 -16.37 25.72 -9.43
N PHE A 153 -16.79 24.53 -8.98
CA PHE A 153 -17.56 24.36 -7.76
C PHE A 153 -16.66 23.98 -6.55
N ASN A 154 -15.52 23.36 -6.82
CA ASN A 154 -14.51 22.98 -5.85
C ASN A 154 -13.12 23.47 -6.26
N SER A 155 -12.20 23.50 -5.31
CA SER A 155 -10.75 23.62 -5.58
C SER A 155 -10.20 22.27 -6.00
N GLY A 156 -10.13 22.01 -7.29
CA GLY A 156 -9.80 20.69 -7.84
C GLY A 156 -8.42 20.60 -8.47
N PHE A 157 -8.09 19.40 -8.92
CA PHE A 157 -6.82 19.03 -9.55
C PHE A 157 -7.02 18.68 -11.02
N ASN A 158 -5.94 18.61 -11.78
CA ASN A 158 -5.94 18.03 -13.12
C ASN A 158 -5.45 16.59 -13.06
N LEU A 159 -6.32 15.65 -12.68
CA LEU A 159 -6.02 14.23 -12.46
C LEU A 159 -6.88 13.29 -13.34
N ARG A 160 -7.33 13.77 -14.49
CA ARG A 160 -8.12 12.95 -15.42
C ARG A 160 -7.22 11.91 -16.09
N PRO A 161 -7.65 10.63 -16.13
CA PRO A 161 -6.92 9.61 -16.89
C PRO A 161 -7.03 9.87 -18.40
N THR A 162 -6.07 9.33 -19.15
CA THR A 162 -6.18 9.25 -20.61
C THR A 162 -6.89 7.95 -21.01
N ASP A 163 -7.56 7.95 -22.17
CA ASP A 163 -8.20 6.74 -22.71
C ASP A 163 -7.17 5.64 -22.99
N VAL A 164 -5.94 6.02 -23.39
CA VAL A 164 -4.84 5.08 -23.62
C VAL A 164 -4.48 4.35 -22.32
N SER A 165 -4.26 5.07 -21.23
CA SER A 165 -3.98 4.47 -19.92
C SER A 165 -5.14 3.59 -19.44
N ALA A 166 -6.38 4.04 -19.65
CA ALA A 166 -7.56 3.27 -19.29
C ALA A 166 -7.67 1.96 -20.09
N ALA A 167 -7.40 1.98 -21.39
CA ALA A 167 -7.41 0.79 -22.25
C ALA A 167 -6.35 -0.23 -21.81
N ILE A 168 -5.13 0.22 -21.51
CA ILE A 168 -4.05 -0.65 -21.00
C ILE A 168 -4.48 -1.28 -19.67
N GLY A 169 -4.95 -0.48 -18.72
CA GLY A 169 -5.40 -0.96 -17.41
C GLY A 169 -6.56 -1.95 -17.52
N HIS A 170 -7.53 -1.70 -18.39
CA HIS A 170 -8.66 -2.58 -18.65
C HIS A 170 -8.20 -3.93 -19.24
N SER A 171 -7.25 -3.92 -20.16
CA SER A 171 -6.67 -5.15 -20.72
C SER A 171 -6.00 -5.99 -19.62
N GLN A 172 -5.21 -5.37 -18.75
CA GLN A 172 -4.54 -6.08 -17.65
C GLN A 172 -5.50 -6.59 -16.57
N PHE A 173 -6.59 -5.86 -16.33
CA PHE A 173 -7.59 -6.25 -15.34
C PHE A 173 -8.22 -7.60 -15.65
N LYS A 174 -8.39 -7.96 -16.92
CA LYS A 174 -8.92 -9.28 -17.35
C LYS A 174 -8.06 -10.45 -16.86
N ASP A 175 -6.74 -10.24 -16.74
CA ASP A 175 -5.79 -11.26 -16.29
C ASP A 175 -5.48 -11.19 -14.78
N MET A 176 -6.07 -10.25 -14.03
CA MET A 176 -5.72 -9.96 -12.63
C MET A 176 -5.73 -11.22 -11.74
N ASP A 177 -6.78 -12.02 -11.80
CA ASP A 177 -6.89 -13.23 -10.98
C ASP A 177 -5.80 -14.27 -11.32
N LYS A 178 -5.44 -14.39 -12.58
CA LYS A 178 -4.36 -15.27 -13.05
C LYS A 178 -3.01 -14.78 -12.51
N LEU A 179 -2.76 -13.49 -12.57
CA LEU A 179 -1.54 -12.85 -12.05
C LEU A 179 -1.40 -13.06 -10.54
N ILE A 180 -2.49 -12.84 -9.78
CA ILE A 180 -2.52 -13.05 -8.33
C ILE A 180 -2.23 -14.53 -8.00
N ARG A 181 -2.90 -15.47 -8.65
CA ARG A 181 -2.65 -16.89 -8.43
C ARG A 181 -1.21 -17.28 -8.74
N SER A 182 -0.64 -16.77 -9.82
CA SER A 182 0.76 -17.05 -10.19
C SER A 182 1.74 -16.50 -9.16
N ARG A 183 1.58 -15.26 -8.70
CA ARG A 183 2.43 -14.66 -7.66
C ARG A 183 2.34 -15.43 -6.34
N ASN A 184 1.12 -15.79 -5.91
CA ASN A 184 0.91 -16.54 -4.68
C ASN A 184 1.53 -17.94 -4.74
N PHE A 185 1.38 -18.63 -5.87
CA PHE A 185 2.03 -19.92 -6.12
C PHE A 185 3.55 -19.81 -6.08
N ASN A 186 4.12 -18.82 -6.78
CA ASN A 186 5.56 -18.60 -6.80
C ASN A 186 6.11 -18.27 -5.41
N ARG A 187 5.42 -17.38 -4.67
CA ARG A 187 5.78 -17.08 -3.27
C ARG A 187 5.81 -18.33 -2.42
N GLN A 188 4.74 -19.11 -2.48
CA GLN A 188 4.66 -20.35 -1.69
C GLN A 188 5.82 -21.29 -2.01
N LYS A 189 6.12 -21.51 -3.29
CA LYS A 189 7.22 -22.38 -3.73
C LYS A 189 8.58 -21.84 -3.27
N ILE A 190 8.87 -20.56 -3.47
CA ILE A 190 10.15 -19.96 -3.06
C ILE A 190 10.30 -20.04 -1.54
N VAL A 191 9.32 -19.56 -0.78
CA VAL A 191 9.42 -19.48 0.70
C VAL A 191 9.49 -20.86 1.30
N SER A 192 8.67 -21.82 0.85
CA SER A 192 8.73 -23.19 1.38
C SER A 192 10.09 -23.85 1.08
N SER A 193 10.68 -23.61 -0.08
CA SER A 193 11.99 -24.15 -0.44
C SER A 193 13.12 -23.50 0.37
N LEU A 194 13.07 -22.18 0.58
CA LEU A 194 14.04 -21.48 1.44
C LEU A 194 13.96 -21.94 2.90
N LYS A 195 12.75 -22.13 3.42
CA LYS A 195 12.54 -22.60 4.81
C LYS A 195 12.99 -24.05 5.06
N LYS A 196 13.04 -24.90 4.02
CA LYS A 196 13.59 -26.26 4.14
C LYS A 196 15.10 -26.29 4.34
N ASN A 197 15.78 -25.21 4.05
CA ASN A 197 17.21 -25.08 4.26
C ASN A 197 17.47 -24.51 5.65
N ASP A 198 18.08 -25.31 6.54
CA ASP A 198 18.28 -24.95 7.94
C ASP A 198 19.11 -23.68 8.14
N ILE A 199 20.16 -23.49 7.31
CA ILE A 199 21.01 -22.31 7.37
C ILE A 199 20.20 -21.05 7.03
N ILE A 200 19.39 -21.12 5.96
CA ILE A 200 18.56 -20.01 5.54
C ILE A 200 17.47 -19.73 6.59
N ASN A 201 16.77 -20.77 7.05
CA ASN A 201 15.71 -20.63 8.02
C ASN A 201 16.20 -20.07 9.38
N LYS A 202 17.43 -20.42 9.77
CA LYS A 202 18.08 -19.87 10.97
C LYS A 202 18.38 -18.37 10.83
N ASN A 203 18.74 -17.89 9.66
CA ASN A 203 19.23 -16.53 9.45
C ASN A 203 18.16 -15.53 8.97
N PHE A 204 17.05 -16.02 8.43
CA PHE A 204 15.99 -15.18 7.88
C PHE A 204 14.62 -15.45 8.50
N TYR A 205 13.82 -14.40 8.56
CA TYR A 205 12.40 -14.48 8.87
C TYR A 205 11.60 -14.06 7.62
N PHE A 206 10.68 -14.91 7.19
CA PHE A 206 9.79 -14.67 6.06
C PHE A 206 8.42 -14.28 6.58
N VAL A 207 7.95 -13.10 6.21
CA VAL A 207 6.64 -12.62 6.65
C VAL A 207 5.53 -13.46 6.05
N GLU A 208 4.65 -13.99 6.88
CA GLU A 208 3.53 -14.84 6.47
C GLU A 208 2.21 -14.05 6.39
N PRO A 209 1.18 -14.61 5.72
CA PRO A 209 -0.12 -13.96 5.68
C PRO A 209 -0.71 -13.87 7.09
N SER A 210 -1.30 -12.73 7.41
CA SER A 210 -2.07 -12.56 8.65
C SER A 210 -3.26 -13.52 8.69
N LYS A 211 -3.73 -13.83 9.90
CA LYS A 211 -4.92 -14.69 10.08
C LYS A 211 -6.12 -14.14 9.30
N ASN A 212 -6.82 -15.01 8.60
CA ASN A 212 -8.00 -14.69 7.77
C ASN A 212 -7.71 -13.84 6.52
N VAL A 213 -6.44 -13.68 6.12
CA VAL A 213 -6.05 -12.94 4.94
C VAL A 213 -5.80 -13.89 3.77
N LYS A 214 -6.39 -13.58 2.61
CA LYS A 214 -6.02 -14.14 1.30
C LYS A 214 -5.26 -13.04 0.57
N PRO A 215 -3.92 -13.06 0.61
CA PRO A 215 -3.13 -11.95 0.07
C PRO A 215 -3.04 -11.99 -1.45
N SER A 216 -2.90 -10.82 -2.02
CA SER A 216 -2.38 -10.60 -3.36
C SER A 216 -0.94 -10.10 -3.20
N TRP A 217 0.00 -11.03 -3.05
CA TRP A 217 1.37 -10.69 -2.69
C TRP A 217 2.04 -9.76 -3.71
N PHE A 218 2.55 -8.65 -3.21
CA PHE A 218 3.36 -7.71 -4.00
C PHE A 218 4.81 -8.20 -4.14
N GLY A 219 5.35 -8.78 -3.09
CA GLY A 219 6.69 -9.33 -3.02
C GLY A 219 6.86 -10.29 -1.84
N ILE A 220 8.06 -10.84 -1.68
CA ILE A 220 8.45 -11.67 -0.54
C ILE A 220 9.19 -10.80 0.46
N ALA A 221 8.53 -10.42 1.54
CA ALA A 221 9.14 -9.68 2.62
C ALA A 221 10.02 -10.59 3.48
N ILE A 222 11.24 -10.15 3.75
CA ILE A 222 12.28 -10.90 4.44
C ILE A 222 12.96 -9.99 5.46
N LEU A 223 13.12 -10.49 6.68
CA LEU A 223 13.93 -9.86 7.70
C LEU A 223 15.19 -10.71 7.94
N ILE A 224 16.36 -10.12 7.80
CA ILE A 224 17.62 -10.78 8.15
C ILE A 224 17.86 -10.62 9.65
N LYS A 225 18.20 -11.70 10.35
CA LYS A 225 18.36 -11.66 11.82
C LYS A 225 19.60 -10.86 12.24
N ASP A 226 20.66 -10.87 11.42
CA ASP A 226 21.86 -10.08 11.63
C ASP A 226 21.86 -8.78 10.81
N LYS A 227 21.63 -7.68 11.49
CA LYS A 227 21.60 -6.33 10.94
C LYS A 227 22.89 -5.93 10.17
N LEU A 228 24.06 -6.34 10.65
CA LEU A 228 25.34 -5.94 10.05
C LEU A 228 25.56 -6.59 8.68
N LYS A 229 25.01 -7.76 8.47
CA LYS A 229 25.12 -8.50 7.21
C LYS A 229 24.15 -8.00 6.12
N ARG A 230 23.09 -7.27 6.47
CA ARG A 230 22.02 -6.89 5.52
C ARG A 230 22.56 -6.18 4.26
N LYS A 231 23.37 -5.14 4.41
CA LYS A 231 23.88 -4.37 3.25
C LYS A 231 24.75 -5.21 2.32
N LYS A 232 25.63 -6.04 2.89
CA LYS A 232 26.47 -6.97 2.11
C LYS A 232 25.62 -8.01 1.40
N PHE A 233 24.66 -8.57 2.10
CA PHE A 233 23.75 -9.59 1.58
C PHE A 233 22.92 -9.07 0.39
N ILE A 234 22.26 -7.91 0.54
CA ILE A 234 21.52 -7.26 -0.54
C ILE A 234 22.37 -7.06 -1.78
N LYS A 235 23.58 -6.47 -1.64
CA LYS A 235 24.50 -6.27 -2.77
C LYS A 235 24.84 -7.59 -3.49
N LYS A 236 25.00 -8.68 -2.74
CA LYS A 236 25.28 -10.00 -3.30
C LYS A 236 24.06 -10.59 -4.03
N LEU A 237 22.84 -10.40 -3.51
CA LEU A 237 21.60 -10.79 -4.19
C LEU A 237 21.48 -10.08 -5.54
N GLU A 238 21.65 -8.76 -5.54
CA GLU A 238 21.55 -7.92 -6.74
C GLU A 238 22.62 -8.26 -7.77
N LYS A 239 23.86 -8.51 -7.35
CA LYS A 239 24.95 -8.98 -8.23
C LYS A 239 24.61 -10.34 -8.87
N ASN A 240 23.80 -11.17 -8.24
CA ASN A 240 23.32 -12.45 -8.77
C ASN A 240 21.96 -12.35 -9.50
N GLY A 241 21.50 -11.14 -9.83
CA GLY A 241 20.29 -10.89 -10.60
C GLY A 241 18.98 -11.06 -9.79
N ILE A 242 19.06 -11.01 -8.46
CA ILE A 242 17.89 -10.97 -7.59
C ILE A 242 17.69 -9.53 -7.12
N GLU A 243 16.76 -8.84 -7.78
CA GLU A 243 16.45 -7.45 -7.44
C GLU A 243 15.81 -7.36 -6.05
N THR A 244 16.25 -6.39 -5.26
CA THR A 244 15.74 -6.14 -3.91
C THR A 244 15.18 -4.73 -3.77
N ARG A 245 14.28 -4.55 -2.84
CA ARG A 245 13.77 -3.25 -2.43
C ARG A 245 13.69 -3.17 -0.90
N PRO A 246 13.84 -1.97 -0.30
CA PRO A 246 13.45 -1.79 1.10
C PRO A 246 11.96 -2.05 1.25
N ILE A 247 11.52 -2.59 2.40
CA ILE A 247 10.09 -2.73 2.69
C ILE A 247 9.49 -1.33 2.78
N ILE A 248 8.64 -0.99 1.81
CA ILE A 248 8.13 0.37 1.56
C ILE A 248 9.30 1.37 1.45
N SER A 249 9.60 2.08 2.54
CA SER A 249 10.75 3.01 2.63
C SER A 249 11.55 2.79 3.92
N GLY A 250 11.36 1.64 4.57
CA GLY A 250 11.83 1.40 5.92
C GLY A 250 11.05 2.24 6.94
N ASN A 251 11.72 2.79 7.95
CA ASN A 251 11.09 3.70 8.89
C ASN A 251 11.03 5.14 8.32
N PHE A 252 9.83 5.54 7.85
CA PHE A 252 9.63 6.81 7.16
C PHE A 252 9.97 8.03 8.04
N ILE A 253 9.85 7.93 9.36
CA ILE A 253 10.20 9.05 10.25
C ILE A 253 11.69 9.44 10.19
N LYS A 254 12.54 8.56 9.65
CA LYS A 254 13.97 8.82 9.44
C LYS A 254 14.27 9.57 8.15
N GLN A 255 13.28 9.77 7.29
CA GLN A 255 13.45 10.48 6.03
C GLN A 255 13.77 11.98 6.27
N PRO A 256 14.67 12.57 5.48
CA PRO A 256 15.04 13.98 5.61
C PRO A 256 13.83 14.93 5.58
N SER A 257 12.83 14.61 4.75
CA SER A 257 11.61 15.40 4.64
C SER A 257 10.81 15.46 5.94
N VAL A 258 10.71 14.36 6.69
CA VAL A 258 10.02 14.35 7.99
C VAL A 258 10.71 15.28 8.98
N LYS A 259 12.05 15.30 8.98
CA LYS A 259 12.85 16.22 9.78
C LYS A 259 12.66 17.66 9.32
N LYS A 260 12.74 17.92 8.00
CA LYS A 260 12.58 19.25 7.41
C LYS A 260 11.25 19.92 7.79
N TYR A 261 10.15 19.15 7.78
CA TYR A 261 8.82 19.66 8.13
C TYR A 261 8.45 19.45 9.61
N ASN A 262 9.39 19.01 10.45
CA ASN A 262 9.21 18.82 11.91
C ASN A 262 7.94 18.03 12.28
N LEU A 263 7.68 16.93 11.55
CA LEU A 263 6.42 16.18 11.65
C LEU A 263 6.33 15.26 12.86
N VAL A 264 7.43 14.96 13.54
CA VAL A 264 7.50 13.95 14.61
C VAL A 264 8.27 14.45 15.80
N LYS A 265 7.60 14.49 16.96
CA LYS A 265 8.24 14.78 18.26
C LYS A 265 8.82 13.52 18.90
N ASN A 266 8.09 12.40 18.89
CA ASN A 266 8.53 11.12 19.46
C ASN A 266 9.08 10.22 18.35
N LYS A 267 10.32 9.77 18.49
CA LYS A 267 11.06 8.98 17.49
C LYS A 267 11.10 7.47 17.81
N ASN A 268 10.38 7.01 18.83
CA ASN A 268 10.42 5.60 19.25
C ASN A 268 9.37 4.78 18.48
N PHE A 269 9.80 4.14 17.39
CA PHE A 269 9.03 3.21 16.56
C PHE A 269 9.85 1.94 16.39
N LYS A 270 9.86 1.11 17.44
CA LYS A 270 10.75 -0.05 17.58
C LYS A 270 10.64 -1.03 16.41
N ASN A 271 9.42 -1.39 16.02
CA ASN A 271 9.23 -2.38 14.97
C ASN A 271 9.53 -1.80 13.58
N SER A 272 9.17 -0.54 13.33
CA SER A 272 9.57 0.17 12.11
C SER A 272 11.09 0.29 12.00
N ASP A 273 11.80 0.45 13.11
CA ASP A 273 13.27 0.47 13.15
C ASP A 273 13.88 -0.90 12.84
N ILE A 274 13.28 -1.98 13.36
CA ILE A 274 13.68 -3.34 13.00
C ILE A 274 13.53 -3.55 11.50
N VAL A 275 12.38 -3.23 10.93
CA VAL A 275 12.14 -3.37 9.49
C VAL A 275 13.10 -2.50 8.67
N ASN A 276 13.35 -1.27 9.08
CA ASN A 276 14.32 -0.38 8.42
C ASN A 276 15.74 -0.96 8.38
N ASN A 277 16.16 -1.58 9.47
CA ASN A 277 17.54 -2.05 9.63
C ASN A 277 17.75 -3.47 9.09
N HIS A 278 16.74 -4.32 9.11
CA HIS A 278 16.81 -5.75 8.83
C HIS A 278 15.98 -6.16 7.60
N GLY A 279 14.98 -5.35 7.22
CA GLY A 279 13.99 -5.72 6.21
C GLY A 279 14.38 -5.38 4.78
N PHE A 280 13.99 -6.25 3.87
CA PHE A 280 13.96 -6.01 2.42
C PHE A 280 12.89 -6.93 1.81
N PHE A 281 12.52 -6.68 0.58
CA PHE A 281 11.70 -7.65 -0.16
C PHE A 281 12.31 -7.93 -1.54
N ILE A 282 11.98 -9.09 -2.08
CA ILE A 282 12.27 -9.48 -3.46
C ILE A 282 10.95 -9.55 -4.25
N GLY A 283 11.01 -9.20 -5.53
CA GLY A 283 9.85 -9.22 -6.42
C GLY A 283 9.33 -10.63 -6.67
N LEU A 284 8.09 -10.73 -7.12
CA LEU A 284 7.44 -11.99 -7.49
C LEU A 284 7.17 -12.02 -8.99
N PRO A 285 7.72 -13.00 -9.73
CA PRO A 285 7.39 -13.20 -11.12
C PRO A 285 5.90 -13.49 -11.32
N THR A 286 5.32 -13.01 -12.42
CA THR A 286 3.93 -13.26 -12.80
C THR A 286 3.76 -14.57 -13.58
N LYS A 287 4.85 -15.10 -14.17
CA LYS A 287 4.89 -16.43 -14.80
C LYS A 287 5.30 -17.48 -13.78
N LYS A 288 4.80 -18.71 -13.92
CA LYS A 288 5.24 -19.84 -13.08
C LYS A 288 6.76 -20.05 -13.21
N ILE A 289 7.41 -20.18 -12.06
CA ILE A 289 8.86 -20.38 -11.97
C ILE A 289 9.23 -21.86 -12.08
N SER A 290 10.40 -22.14 -12.65
CA SER A 290 10.97 -23.49 -12.74
C SER A 290 11.70 -23.88 -11.45
N SER A 291 11.92 -25.18 -11.26
CA SER A 291 12.73 -25.70 -10.16
C SER A 291 14.19 -25.21 -10.25
N SER A 292 14.72 -25.05 -11.44
CA SER A 292 16.08 -24.51 -11.66
C SER A 292 16.21 -23.07 -11.17
N PHE A 293 15.17 -22.25 -11.39
CA PHE A 293 15.11 -20.88 -10.87
C PHE A 293 15.07 -20.85 -9.33
N ILE A 294 14.26 -21.72 -8.71
CA ILE A 294 14.20 -21.85 -7.24
C ILE A 294 15.57 -22.27 -6.69
N ASN A 295 16.20 -23.30 -7.28
CA ASN A 295 17.53 -23.76 -6.87
C ASN A 295 18.59 -22.65 -6.98
N ARG A 296 18.50 -21.80 -7.99
CA ARG A 296 19.39 -20.63 -8.12
C ARG A 296 19.20 -19.65 -6.96
N ILE A 297 17.96 -19.38 -6.57
CA ILE A 297 17.67 -18.51 -5.42
C ILE A 297 18.26 -19.12 -4.14
N ILE A 298 18.02 -20.41 -3.87
CA ILE A 298 18.50 -21.10 -2.68
C ILE A 298 20.04 -21.01 -2.63
N LYS A 299 20.73 -21.43 -3.70
CA LYS A 299 22.19 -21.36 -3.78
C LYS A 299 22.73 -19.94 -3.57
N THR A 300 22.03 -18.93 -4.07
CA THR A 300 22.43 -17.53 -3.88
C THR A 300 22.27 -17.12 -2.42
N PHE A 301 21.22 -17.54 -1.74
CA PHE A 301 21.04 -17.28 -0.31
C PHE A 301 22.13 -17.98 0.50
N GLU A 302 22.38 -19.28 0.29
CA GLU A 302 23.39 -20.07 1.02
C GLU A 302 24.80 -19.49 0.91
N LYS A 303 25.25 -19.19 -0.32
CA LYS A 303 26.60 -18.68 -0.57
C LYS A 303 26.89 -17.30 0.06
N ASN A 304 25.85 -16.61 0.51
CA ASN A 304 25.95 -15.20 0.89
C ASN A 304 25.60 -14.92 2.35
N ILE A 305 25.27 -15.97 3.12
CA ILE A 305 25.14 -15.94 4.57
C ILE A 305 26.54 -15.97 5.19
#